data_be540a8749585964074281feaef96d35
#
_entry.id   be540a8749585964074281feaef96d35
#
_cell.length_a   1.000
_cell.length_b   1.000
_cell.length_c   1.000
_cell.angle_alpha   90.00
_cell.angle_beta   90.00
_cell.angle_gamma   90.00
#
_symmetry.space_group_name_H-M   'P 1'
#
loop_
_entity.id
_entity.type
_entity.pdbx_description
1 polymer ?
#
loop_
_entity_poly.entity_id
_entity_poly.type
_entity_poly.pdbx_seq_one_letter_code
_entity_poly.pdbx_strand_id
1 'polypeptide(L)'
;MALHARLERIARDLRDGCAELRFGPPVAFTYHPLDYAWHAHRAYLRMARPRPAILLVGMNPGPFGMAQTGVPFGEVAAVRDFLGIGARTVRIGAPERMHPKRPVEGLACARSEVSGARVWGWARARFGSPEAFFRAAFVWNWCPLAFMAASGPNRSSAQPSRKSRAIRSSRACSA
;
A
#
# COMPACT_ATOMS: atom_id res chain seq x y z
N MET A 1 -24.93 3.90 -2.09
CA MET A 1 -23.85 2.97 -2.50
C MET A 1 -23.24 2.36 -1.23
N ALA A 2 -23.10 1.02 -1.19
CA ALA A 2 -22.50 0.33 -0.02
C ALA A 2 -21.05 0.76 0.21
N LEU A 3 -20.60 0.80 1.49
CA LEU A 3 -19.26 1.22 1.89
C LEU A 3 -18.16 0.56 1.06
N HIS A 4 -18.20 -0.77 0.95
CA HIS A 4 -17.15 -1.53 0.24
C HIS A 4 -17.08 -1.19 -1.25
N ALA A 5 -18.20 -1.02 -1.92
CA ALA A 5 -18.23 -0.60 -3.33
C ALA A 5 -17.63 0.81 -3.52
N ARG A 6 -17.84 1.71 -2.55
CA ARG A 6 -17.22 3.04 -2.56
C ARG A 6 -15.71 2.97 -2.36
N LEU A 7 -15.24 2.16 -1.41
CA LEU A 7 -13.81 1.97 -1.17
C LEU A 7 -13.11 1.29 -2.35
N GLU A 8 -13.74 0.26 -2.94
CA GLU A 8 -13.22 -0.40 -4.15
C GLU A 8 -13.13 0.58 -5.32
N ARG A 9 -14.11 1.48 -5.51
CA ARG A 9 -14.05 2.52 -6.53
C ARG A 9 -12.88 3.47 -6.29
N ILE A 10 -12.76 4.03 -5.08
CA ILE A 10 -11.66 4.93 -4.72
C ILE A 10 -10.30 4.27 -4.98
N ALA A 11 -10.14 3.00 -4.60
CA ALA A 11 -8.91 2.28 -4.82
C ALA A 11 -8.61 2.03 -6.31
N ARG A 12 -9.64 1.81 -7.15
CA ARG A 12 -9.47 1.70 -8.62
C ARG A 12 -9.10 3.04 -9.23
N ASP A 13 -9.81 4.11 -8.87
CA ASP A 13 -9.51 5.46 -9.36
C ASP A 13 -8.05 5.83 -9.03
N LEU A 14 -7.59 5.51 -7.81
CA LEU A 14 -6.21 5.70 -7.40
C LEU A 14 -5.23 4.82 -8.18
N ARG A 15 -5.55 3.55 -8.39
CA ARG A 15 -4.76 2.63 -9.21
C ARG A 15 -4.60 3.17 -10.63
N ASP A 16 -5.70 3.50 -11.26
CA ASP A 16 -5.73 3.93 -12.67
C ASP A 16 -5.04 5.30 -12.83
N GLY A 17 -5.24 6.22 -11.89
CA GLY A 17 -4.55 7.51 -11.87
C GLY A 17 -3.03 7.42 -11.64
N CYS A 18 -2.54 6.33 -11.04
CA CYS A 18 -1.11 6.09 -10.85
C CYS A 18 -0.46 5.30 -12.00
N ALA A 19 -1.22 4.64 -12.88
CA ALA A 19 -0.70 3.77 -13.94
C ALA A 19 0.16 4.53 -14.97
N GLU A 20 -0.21 5.78 -15.25
CA GLU A 20 0.47 6.63 -16.24
C GLU A 20 1.70 7.38 -15.66
N LEU A 21 1.91 7.33 -14.34
CA LEU A 21 3.01 8.06 -13.72
C LEU A 21 4.36 7.45 -14.09
N ARG A 22 5.29 8.32 -14.46
CA ARG A 22 6.68 7.96 -14.76
C ARG A 22 7.62 8.72 -13.83
N PHE A 23 8.66 8.03 -13.37
CA PHE A 23 9.59 8.56 -12.40
C PHE A 23 11.02 8.50 -12.96
N GLY A 24 11.76 9.59 -12.80
CA GLY A 24 13.19 9.68 -13.14
C GLY A 24 14.10 9.33 -11.95
N PRO A 25 15.43 9.39 -12.17
CA PRO A 25 16.38 9.17 -11.09
C PRO A 25 16.09 10.03 -9.85
N PRO A 26 16.26 9.48 -8.63
CA PRO A 26 16.91 8.20 -8.30
C PRO A 26 15.99 6.97 -8.31
N VAL A 27 14.73 7.09 -8.74
CA VAL A 27 13.80 5.97 -8.83
C VAL A 27 14.13 5.13 -10.06
N ALA A 28 14.50 3.88 -9.85
CA ALA A 28 14.81 2.94 -10.92
C ALA A 28 13.72 1.86 -11.10
N PHE A 29 13.01 1.55 -10.03
CA PHE A 29 11.90 0.59 -10.04
C PHE A 29 10.71 1.18 -9.28
N THR A 30 9.52 0.97 -9.83
CA THR A 30 8.26 1.32 -9.19
C THR A 30 7.38 0.08 -9.15
N TYR A 31 6.87 -0.27 -7.97
CA TYR A 31 5.87 -1.33 -7.83
C TYR A 31 4.50 -0.71 -7.60
N HIS A 32 3.49 -1.29 -8.21
CA HIS A 32 2.10 -0.86 -8.11
C HIS A 32 1.22 -1.97 -7.52
N PRO A 33 1.21 -2.18 -6.20
CA PRO A 33 0.48 -3.28 -5.55
C PRO A 33 -1.02 -3.28 -5.80
N LEU A 34 -1.64 -2.12 -6.03
CA LEU A 34 -3.07 -2.06 -6.38
C LEU A 34 -3.37 -2.68 -7.76
N ASP A 35 -2.36 -2.84 -8.61
CA ASP A 35 -2.49 -3.53 -9.88
C ASP A 35 -2.32 -5.05 -9.68
N TYR A 36 -1.10 -5.52 -9.43
CA TYR A 36 -0.80 -6.96 -9.40
C TYR A 36 -1.33 -7.70 -8.16
N ALA A 37 -1.62 -7.01 -7.05
CA ALA A 37 -2.17 -7.60 -5.82
C ALA A 37 -3.63 -7.15 -5.54
N TRP A 38 -4.38 -6.79 -6.57
CA TRP A 38 -5.75 -6.28 -6.46
C TRP A 38 -6.67 -7.20 -5.65
N HIS A 39 -6.60 -8.51 -5.85
CA HIS A 39 -7.48 -9.45 -5.15
C HIS A 39 -7.26 -9.41 -3.63
N ALA A 40 -6.01 -9.33 -3.18
CA ALA A 40 -5.69 -9.21 -1.76
C ALA A 40 -6.09 -7.83 -1.19
N HIS A 41 -5.84 -6.75 -1.95
CA HIS A 41 -6.28 -5.42 -1.56
C HIS A 41 -7.80 -5.34 -1.42
N ARG A 42 -8.53 -5.90 -2.37
CA ARG A 42 -10.00 -5.98 -2.33
C ARG A 42 -10.51 -6.78 -1.13
N ALA A 43 -9.88 -7.91 -0.80
CA ALA A 43 -10.22 -8.68 0.40
C ALA A 43 -10.02 -7.84 1.67
N TYR A 44 -8.92 -7.09 1.74
CA TYR A 44 -8.65 -6.14 2.81
C TYR A 44 -9.73 -5.04 2.90
N LEU A 45 -10.12 -4.40 1.79
CA LEU A 45 -11.16 -3.37 1.78
C LEU A 45 -12.51 -3.84 2.33
N ARG A 46 -12.83 -5.12 2.14
CA ARG A 46 -14.07 -5.73 2.66
C ARG A 46 -14.11 -5.88 4.17
N MET A 47 -12.97 -5.77 4.85
CA MET A 47 -12.90 -5.77 6.30
C MET A 47 -13.31 -4.42 6.90
N ALA A 48 -13.29 -3.33 6.12
CA ALA A 48 -13.66 -2.00 6.57
C ALA A 48 -15.05 -1.96 7.18
N ARG A 49 -15.20 -1.15 8.23
CA ARG A 49 -16.48 -0.89 8.90
C ARG A 49 -16.82 0.60 8.77
N PRO A 50 -18.11 0.97 8.79
CA PRO A 50 -18.50 2.38 8.70
C PRO A 50 -18.05 3.16 9.94
N ARG A 51 -17.61 4.40 9.70
CA ARG A 51 -17.26 5.38 10.74
C ARG A 51 -16.22 4.90 11.76
N PRO A 52 -15.05 4.39 11.32
CA PRO A 52 -13.97 4.13 12.27
C PRO A 52 -13.56 5.44 12.95
N ALA A 53 -13.28 5.38 14.25
CA ALA A 53 -12.83 6.55 15.01
C ALA A 53 -11.39 6.96 14.66
N ILE A 54 -10.58 6.02 14.14
CA ILE A 54 -9.15 6.19 13.87
C ILE A 54 -8.85 5.82 12.41
N LEU A 55 -8.18 6.72 11.71
CA LEU A 55 -7.55 6.44 10.42
C LEU A 55 -6.02 6.47 10.58
N LEU A 56 -5.38 5.33 10.41
CA LEU A 56 -3.92 5.23 10.38
C LEU A 56 -3.45 5.38 8.92
N VAL A 57 -2.62 6.39 8.67
CA VAL A 57 -2.14 6.68 7.32
C VAL A 57 -0.64 6.45 7.24
N GLY A 58 -0.24 5.48 6.39
CA GLY A 58 1.14 5.29 5.98
C GLY A 58 1.48 6.15 4.77
N MET A 59 2.77 6.33 4.51
CA MET A 59 3.22 7.13 3.36
C MET A 59 3.08 6.34 2.05
N ASN A 60 3.73 5.18 1.95
CA ASN A 60 3.79 4.35 0.75
C ASN A 60 4.19 2.90 1.09
N PRO A 61 3.99 1.94 0.16
CA PRO A 61 4.35 0.55 0.35
C PRO A 61 5.82 0.31 0.65
N GLY A 62 6.11 -0.49 1.68
CA GLY A 62 7.41 -1.09 1.89
C GLY A 62 7.62 -2.32 0.97
N PRO A 63 8.89 -2.65 0.61
CA PRO A 63 9.20 -3.72 -0.34
C PRO A 63 8.88 -5.13 0.19
N PHE A 64 8.79 -5.32 1.51
CA PHE A 64 8.49 -6.60 2.16
C PHE A 64 7.13 -6.60 2.88
N GLY A 65 6.38 -5.50 2.75
CA GLY A 65 5.04 -5.32 3.27
C GLY A 65 3.98 -5.27 2.17
N MET A 66 3.36 -4.11 1.97
CA MET A 66 2.29 -3.95 0.98
C MET A 66 2.74 -4.29 -0.45
N ALA A 67 4.03 -4.10 -0.80
CA ALA A 67 4.53 -4.53 -2.10
C ALA A 67 4.41 -6.05 -2.31
N GLN A 68 4.45 -6.85 -1.25
CA GLN A 68 4.24 -8.31 -1.33
C GLN A 68 2.75 -8.67 -1.28
N THR A 69 1.96 -7.98 -0.48
CA THR A 69 0.63 -8.47 -0.08
C THR A 69 -0.53 -7.65 -0.64
N GLY A 70 -0.28 -6.43 -1.15
CA GLY A 70 -1.35 -5.50 -1.52
C GLY A 70 -2.10 -4.87 -0.33
N VAL A 71 -1.78 -5.24 0.90
CA VAL A 71 -2.42 -4.74 2.13
C VAL A 71 -1.57 -3.62 2.75
N PRO A 72 -2.14 -2.48 3.14
CA PRO A 72 -1.39 -1.43 3.83
C PRO A 72 -0.68 -1.98 5.07
N PHE A 73 0.61 -1.65 5.24
CA PHE A 73 1.49 -2.25 6.26
C PHE A 73 1.52 -3.79 6.26
N GLY A 74 1.19 -4.41 5.13
CA GLY A 74 0.86 -5.84 5.02
C GLY A 74 2.08 -6.76 5.14
N GLU A 75 2.67 -6.85 6.33
CA GLU A 75 3.63 -7.89 6.67
C GLU A 75 2.98 -9.27 6.48
N VAL A 76 3.68 -10.19 5.82
CA VAL A 76 3.08 -11.44 5.30
C VAL A 76 2.44 -12.30 6.38
N ALA A 77 3.12 -12.51 7.51
CA ALA A 77 2.57 -13.32 8.60
C ALA A 77 1.32 -12.67 9.21
N ALA A 78 1.32 -11.35 9.37
CA ALA A 78 0.15 -10.64 9.88
C ALA A 78 -1.04 -10.70 8.90
N VAL A 79 -0.79 -10.56 7.60
CA VAL A 79 -1.84 -10.66 6.57
C VAL A 79 -2.46 -12.05 6.53
N ARG A 80 -1.63 -13.09 6.62
CA ARG A 80 -2.07 -14.48 6.61
C ARG A 80 -2.74 -14.88 7.93
N ASP A 81 -2.08 -14.65 9.06
CA ASP A 81 -2.41 -15.29 10.34
C ASP A 81 -3.32 -14.43 11.23
N PHE A 82 -3.35 -13.11 11.00
CA PHE A 82 -4.25 -12.21 11.72
C PHE A 82 -5.41 -11.75 10.84
N LEU A 83 -5.13 -11.25 9.62
CA LEU A 83 -6.20 -10.77 8.74
C LEU A 83 -6.90 -11.91 7.98
N GLY A 84 -6.38 -13.13 7.97
CA GLY A 84 -6.97 -14.26 7.28
C GLY A 84 -6.95 -14.17 5.74
N ILE A 85 -6.10 -13.30 5.19
CA ILE A 85 -5.94 -13.14 3.75
C ILE A 85 -4.80 -14.04 3.29
N GLY A 86 -5.14 -15.26 2.86
CA GLY A 86 -4.17 -16.30 2.52
C GLY A 86 -4.23 -16.76 1.06
N ALA A 87 -3.27 -17.58 0.64
CA ALA A 87 -3.12 -18.06 -0.74
C ALA A 87 -4.34 -18.87 -1.25
N ARG A 88 -5.16 -19.40 -0.36
CA ARG A 88 -6.41 -20.09 -0.72
C ARG A 88 -7.53 -19.13 -1.13
N THR A 89 -7.43 -17.85 -0.73
CA THR A 89 -8.49 -16.86 -0.91
C THR A 89 -8.12 -15.78 -1.93
N VAL A 90 -6.83 -15.55 -2.16
CA VAL A 90 -6.36 -14.48 -3.05
C VAL A 90 -5.19 -14.94 -3.91
N ARG A 91 -5.09 -14.34 -5.11
CA ARG A 91 -3.91 -14.43 -5.97
C ARG A 91 -3.17 -13.09 -5.95
N ILE A 92 -1.85 -13.17 -5.90
CA ILE A 92 -0.95 -12.03 -6.01
C ILE A 92 -0.08 -12.29 -7.23
N GLY A 93 -0.12 -11.37 -8.18
CA GLY A 93 0.76 -11.35 -9.34
C GLY A 93 2.11 -10.74 -9.02
N ALA A 94 2.84 -10.37 -10.06
CA ALA A 94 4.13 -9.71 -9.96
C ALA A 94 4.15 -8.47 -10.87
N PRO A 95 4.95 -7.45 -10.55
CA PRO A 95 5.16 -6.33 -11.44
C PRO A 95 5.93 -6.79 -12.70
N GLU A 96 5.70 -6.12 -13.82
CA GLU A 96 6.37 -6.42 -15.10
C GLU A 96 7.89 -6.38 -14.97
N ARG A 97 8.42 -5.44 -14.16
CA ARG A 97 9.84 -5.26 -13.91
C ARG A 97 10.15 -5.34 -12.42
N MET A 98 10.94 -6.34 -12.03
CA MET A 98 11.31 -6.57 -10.63
C MET A 98 12.72 -6.12 -10.31
N HIS A 99 12.88 -5.53 -9.12
CA HIS A 99 14.18 -5.20 -8.55
C HIS A 99 14.89 -6.50 -8.11
N PRO A 100 16.16 -6.76 -8.52
CA PRO A 100 16.83 -8.05 -8.30
C PRO A 100 17.01 -8.42 -6.83
N LYS A 101 17.10 -7.44 -5.93
CA LYS A 101 17.26 -7.65 -4.48
C LYS A 101 15.94 -7.54 -3.71
N ARG A 102 14.83 -7.25 -4.37
CA ARG A 102 13.49 -7.04 -3.77
C ARG A 102 12.40 -7.62 -4.67
N PRO A 103 12.48 -8.91 -4.99
CA PRO A 103 11.45 -9.54 -5.81
C PRO A 103 10.09 -9.51 -5.09
N VAL A 104 9.02 -9.56 -5.87
CA VAL A 104 7.68 -9.79 -5.36
C VAL A 104 7.43 -11.29 -5.36
N GLU A 105 7.40 -11.87 -4.17
CA GLU A 105 7.16 -13.29 -3.90
C GLU A 105 5.75 -13.52 -3.34
N GLY A 106 5.01 -12.44 -3.16
CA GLY A 106 3.67 -12.48 -2.60
C GLY A 106 3.65 -13.01 -1.17
N LEU A 107 2.71 -13.91 -0.90
CA LEU A 107 2.56 -14.55 0.43
C LEU A 107 3.65 -15.59 0.74
N ALA A 108 4.53 -15.91 -0.21
CA ALA A 108 5.69 -16.75 0.02
C ALA A 108 6.92 -15.97 0.52
N CYS A 109 6.87 -14.63 0.54
CA CYS A 109 7.98 -13.82 1.02
C CYS A 109 8.28 -14.12 2.49
N ALA A 110 9.50 -14.62 2.74
CA ALA A 110 9.96 -14.96 4.09
C ALA A 110 10.46 -13.75 4.89
N ARG A 111 10.63 -12.61 4.26
CA ARG A 111 11.13 -11.39 4.92
C ARG A 111 10.01 -10.63 5.59
N SER A 112 10.20 -10.33 6.88
CA SER A 112 9.28 -9.50 7.64
C SER A 112 9.48 -8.02 7.35
N GLU A 113 8.38 -7.27 7.39
CA GLU A 113 8.37 -5.81 7.31
C GLU A 113 8.11 -5.23 8.70
N VAL A 114 9.12 -4.51 9.21
CA VAL A 114 9.16 -4.08 10.62
C VAL A 114 7.97 -3.19 11.02
N SER A 115 7.60 -2.23 10.17
CA SER A 115 6.49 -1.32 10.46
C SER A 115 5.15 -2.06 10.43
N GLY A 116 4.96 -2.97 9.49
CA GLY A 116 3.78 -3.81 9.41
C GLY A 116 3.65 -4.77 10.58
N ALA A 117 4.74 -5.44 10.95
CA ALA A 117 4.75 -6.32 12.13
C ALA A 117 4.37 -5.54 13.42
N ARG A 118 4.83 -4.30 13.56
CA ARG A 118 4.48 -3.44 14.70
C ARG A 118 3.02 -3.01 14.68
N VAL A 119 2.52 -2.50 13.54
CA VAL A 119 1.13 -2.04 13.43
C VAL A 119 0.15 -3.19 13.66
N TRP A 120 0.32 -4.31 12.97
CA TRP A 120 -0.59 -5.45 13.12
C TRP A 120 -0.38 -6.22 14.42
N GLY A 121 0.85 -6.26 14.96
CA GLY A 121 1.12 -6.80 16.30
C GLY A 121 0.41 -6.00 17.39
N TRP A 122 0.48 -4.67 17.32
CA TRP A 122 -0.29 -3.80 18.20
C TRP A 122 -1.81 -4.00 18.03
N ALA A 123 -2.30 -4.07 16.79
CA ALA A 123 -3.71 -4.31 16.53
C ALA A 123 -4.20 -5.62 17.14
N ARG A 124 -3.43 -6.70 16.97
CA ARG A 124 -3.71 -8.01 17.59
C ARG A 124 -3.73 -7.94 19.11
N ALA A 125 -2.70 -7.34 19.71
CA ALA A 125 -2.59 -7.23 21.16
C ALA A 125 -3.71 -6.37 21.77
N ARG A 126 -4.09 -5.26 21.11
CA ARG A 126 -5.06 -4.30 21.65
C ARG A 126 -6.52 -4.71 21.41
N PHE A 127 -6.82 -5.36 20.29
CA PHE A 127 -8.19 -5.64 19.85
C PHE A 127 -8.54 -7.13 19.80
N GLY A 128 -7.56 -8.02 19.83
CA GLY A 128 -7.74 -9.47 19.82
C GLY A 128 -8.14 -10.03 18.45
N SER A 129 -8.98 -9.35 17.69
CA SER A 129 -9.44 -9.81 16.38
C SER A 129 -9.46 -8.70 15.32
N PRO A 130 -9.42 -9.05 14.01
CA PRO A 130 -9.58 -8.10 12.93
C PRO A 130 -10.91 -7.36 12.99
N GLU A 131 -12.00 -8.05 13.29
CA GLU A 131 -13.34 -7.47 13.36
C GLU A 131 -13.41 -6.37 14.42
N ALA A 132 -12.79 -6.60 15.59
CA ALA A 132 -12.73 -5.61 16.66
C ALA A 132 -11.87 -4.42 16.25
N PHE A 133 -10.72 -4.66 15.60
CA PHE A 133 -9.86 -3.61 15.07
C PHE A 133 -10.60 -2.75 14.04
N PHE A 134 -11.20 -3.36 13.02
CA PHE A 134 -11.85 -2.61 11.93
C PHE A 134 -13.11 -1.86 12.35
N ARG A 135 -13.72 -2.18 13.49
CA ARG A 135 -14.77 -1.33 14.11
C ARG A 135 -14.21 -0.02 14.64
N ALA A 136 -12.98 -0.02 15.13
CA ALA A 136 -12.36 1.14 15.76
C ALA A 136 -11.46 1.93 14.81
N ALA A 137 -10.77 1.25 13.90
CA ALA A 137 -9.72 1.83 13.07
C ALA A 137 -9.73 1.31 11.64
N PHE A 138 -9.13 2.08 10.74
CA PHE A 138 -8.80 1.65 9.38
C PHE A 138 -7.38 2.09 9.03
N VAL A 139 -6.69 1.33 8.19
CA VAL A 139 -5.33 1.63 7.76
C VAL A 139 -5.31 1.92 6.27
N TRP A 140 -4.58 2.94 5.86
CA TRP A 140 -4.43 3.34 4.47
C TRP A 140 -3.01 3.78 4.16
N ASN A 141 -2.57 3.71 2.90
CA ASN A 141 -1.37 4.39 2.46
C ASN A 141 -1.74 5.59 1.59
N TRP A 142 -1.10 6.73 1.85
CA TRP A 142 -1.28 7.95 1.05
C TRP A 142 -0.93 7.72 -0.43
N CYS A 143 0.23 7.13 -0.69
CA CYS A 143 0.68 6.76 -2.02
C CYS A 143 0.64 5.23 -2.16
N PRO A 144 0.06 4.66 -3.24
CA PRO A 144 0.01 3.21 -3.42
C PRO A 144 1.27 2.64 -4.07
N LEU A 145 2.23 3.48 -4.47
CA LEU A 145 3.42 3.06 -5.21
C LEU A 145 4.63 2.86 -4.29
N ALA A 146 5.38 1.78 -4.52
CA ALA A 146 6.68 1.55 -3.89
C ALA A 146 7.80 1.99 -4.83
N PHE A 147 8.74 2.79 -4.31
CA PHE A 147 9.83 3.36 -5.09
C PHE A 147 11.17 2.77 -4.64
N MET A 148 12.01 2.35 -5.59
CA MET A 148 13.32 1.78 -5.30
C MET A 148 14.38 2.34 -6.23
N ALA A 149 15.56 2.63 -5.68
CA ALA A 149 16.76 2.95 -6.46
C ALA A 149 17.38 1.67 -7.06
N ALA A 150 18.19 1.80 -8.10
CA ALA A 150 18.88 0.68 -8.75
C ALA A 150 19.79 -0.09 -7.79
N SER A 151 20.42 0.62 -6.85
CA SER A 151 21.27 0.05 -5.80
C SER A 151 21.11 0.88 -4.53
N GLY A 152 20.94 0.22 -3.38
CA GLY A 152 20.82 0.91 -2.10
C GLY A 152 19.51 0.60 -1.34
N PRO A 153 19.36 1.17 -0.12
CA PRO A 153 18.15 1.02 0.67
C PRO A 153 16.93 1.64 -0.01
N ASN A 154 15.75 1.16 0.33
CA ASN A 154 14.49 1.76 -0.10
C ASN A 154 14.44 3.23 0.34
N ARG A 155 14.32 4.16 -0.59
CA ARG A 155 14.02 5.55 -0.25
C ARG A 155 12.50 5.69 -0.08
N SER A 156 12.03 5.51 1.13
CA SER A 156 10.62 5.74 1.50
C SER A 156 10.20 7.21 1.45
N SER A 157 11.15 8.11 1.19
CA SER A 157 10.94 9.56 1.10
C SER A 157 11.44 10.10 -0.23
N ALA A 158 10.80 9.75 -1.33
CA ALA A 158 10.86 10.59 -2.51
C ALA A 158 9.94 11.80 -2.25
N GLN A 159 10.39 12.75 -1.43
CA GLN A 159 9.81 14.09 -1.47
C GLN A 159 9.98 14.60 -2.91
N PRO A 160 8.93 15.10 -3.57
CA PRO A 160 9.06 15.79 -4.85
C PRO A 160 10.10 16.88 -4.66
N SER A 161 11.14 16.88 -5.52
CA SER A 161 12.21 17.87 -5.46
C SER A 161 11.57 19.28 -5.46
N ARG A 162 12.10 20.19 -4.66
CA ARG A 162 11.64 21.61 -4.56
C ARG A 162 11.50 22.31 -5.93
N LYS A 163 12.11 21.76 -6.99
CA LYS A 163 12.07 22.30 -8.36
C LYS A 163 10.72 22.13 -9.07
N SER A 164 9.88 21.19 -8.67
CA SER A 164 8.53 21.03 -9.26
C SER A 164 7.46 21.95 -8.65
N ARG A 165 7.81 22.70 -7.59
CA ARG A 165 6.89 23.67 -6.95
C ARG A 165 6.87 25.06 -7.61
N ALA A 166 7.83 25.36 -8.48
CA ALA A 166 7.97 26.68 -9.11
C ALA A 166 7.09 26.91 -10.35
N ILE A 167 6.40 25.88 -10.88
CA ILE A 167 5.64 26.00 -12.13
C ILE A 167 4.15 26.23 -11.94
N ARG A 168 3.66 26.28 -10.67
CA ARG A 168 2.21 26.48 -10.41
C ARG A 168 1.81 27.85 -9.91
N SER A 169 2.71 28.83 -9.80
CA SER A 169 2.36 30.16 -9.26
C SER A 169 2.22 31.29 -10.30
N SER A 170 2.25 31.01 -11.60
CA SER A 170 2.20 32.06 -12.63
C SER A 170 0.97 32.04 -13.55
N ARG A 171 -0.16 31.49 -13.11
CA ARG A 171 -1.43 31.65 -13.81
C ARG A 171 -2.59 31.85 -12.84
N ALA A 172 -2.62 32.98 -12.16
CA ALA A 172 -3.84 33.55 -11.60
C ALA A 172 -3.55 35.02 -11.20
N CYS A 173 -3.43 35.89 -12.19
CA CYS A 173 -3.74 37.31 -12.10
C CYS A 173 -3.69 37.92 -13.51
N SER A 174 -4.80 37.98 -14.17
CA SER A 174 -5.16 38.98 -15.17
C SER A 174 -6.61 38.77 -15.61
N ALA A 175 -7.41 39.75 -15.37
CA ALA A 175 -8.79 40.03 -15.75
C ALA A 175 -9.86 39.58 -14.78
#